data_1080219e5442d809a93182ee6de187ac
#
_entry.id   1080219e5442d809a93182ee6de187ac
#
_cell.length_a   1.000
_cell.length_b   1.000
_cell.length_c   1.000
_cell.angle_alpha   90.00
_cell.angle_beta   90.00
_cell.angle_gamma   90.00
#
_symmetry.space_group_name_H-M   'P 1'
#
loop_
_entity.id
_entity.type
_entity.pdbx_description
1 polymer ?
#
loop_
_entity_poly.entity_id
_entity_poly.type
_entity_poly.pdbx_seq_one_letter_code
_entity_poly.pdbx_strand_id
1 'polypeptide(L)'
;MGSGTAERVQRYLRRLESLDDVRELFSELNYEPVASAPVSRRDWPEEVRRDLEDDPCIIARHGEFRIIYSRLASPQLRRGTERAVVERLHPQFRYALFVFSDSDASDWRFINVKYDDDRTRRRVLRRYTIGPDERFGNRLRTISERLALVALEDDELPRLAQAPLEIQRRYDDAFDVEVVTKAFYREYRRVFESVEASISGFGSEQERRRLFTQRLFNRLMFIAFIQKKGWLRLDGQHGNEYLSALWTTYRAARDRGDAANFYEERLKLLFAQLNTPHGHDGRHANRGSVVQQWIGDVPYLNGGLFHQDDDDTRADIVVPDESIHLILRDLFDRFNFTITESTPLDVEVAVDPEMLGKVFEELVTGRHESGSYYTPKPIVAFMCREALKGYLGSTLPAEPAAAIERFVEEHDPGGLRDPEAVLDALRRVRVC
;
A
#
# COMPACT_ATOMS: atom_id res chain seq x y z
N MET A 1 24.74 -5.17 -11.82
CA MET A 1 23.96 -4.81 -13.00
C MET A 1 22.69 -3.95 -12.72
N GLY A 2 22.12 -3.84 -11.53
CA GLY A 2 20.78 -3.26 -11.33
C GLY A 2 20.60 -1.73 -11.18
N SER A 3 21.60 -0.92 -10.83
CA SER A 3 21.36 0.49 -10.47
C SER A 3 20.95 1.36 -11.68
N GLY A 4 21.64 1.26 -12.79
CA GLY A 4 21.36 2.11 -13.95
C GLY A 4 20.03 1.80 -14.63
N THR A 5 19.62 0.52 -14.69
CA THR A 5 18.31 0.12 -15.25
C THR A 5 17.18 0.57 -14.33
N ALA A 6 17.31 0.41 -13.03
CA ALA A 6 16.31 0.88 -12.07
C ALA A 6 16.11 2.41 -12.12
N GLU A 7 17.17 3.19 -12.28
CA GLU A 7 17.10 4.65 -12.44
C GLU A 7 16.39 5.05 -13.76
N ARG A 8 16.64 4.31 -14.87
CA ARG A 8 15.92 4.53 -16.14
C ARG A 8 14.45 4.19 -15.98
N VAL A 9 14.10 3.03 -15.42
CA VAL A 9 12.70 2.64 -15.12
C VAL A 9 12.02 3.71 -14.25
N GLN A 10 12.67 4.19 -13.20
CA GLN A 10 12.10 5.22 -12.33
C GLN A 10 11.77 6.51 -13.11
N ARG A 11 12.59 6.88 -14.08
CA ARG A 11 12.37 8.05 -14.91
C ARG A 11 11.13 7.89 -15.79
N TYR A 12 10.91 6.71 -16.39
CA TYR A 12 9.71 6.42 -17.15
C TYR A 12 8.46 6.38 -16.28
N LEU A 13 8.52 5.75 -15.11
CA LEU A 13 7.37 5.70 -14.20
C LEU A 13 6.96 7.07 -13.65
N ARG A 14 7.91 8.00 -13.47
CA ARG A 14 7.61 9.38 -13.04
C ARG A 14 6.80 10.18 -14.06
N ARG A 15 7.00 9.94 -15.34
CA ARG A 15 6.31 10.63 -16.42
C ARG A 15 5.16 9.85 -17.06
N LEU A 16 4.73 8.76 -16.40
CA LEU A 16 3.72 7.85 -16.92
C LEU A 16 2.34 8.53 -16.97
N GLU A 17 1.95 9.06 -18.13
CA GLU A 17 0.68 9.76 -18.35
C GLU A 17 -0.08 9.24 -19.57
N SER A 18 0.55 8.38 -20.37
CA SER A 18 -0.01 7.89 -21.62
C SER A 18 0.36 6.43 -21.91
N LEU A 19 -0.36 5.80 -22.82
CA LEU A 19 -0.02 4.48 -23.35
C LEU A 19 1.36 4.46 -24.03
N ASP A 20 1.76 5.56 -24.64
CA ASP A 20 3.07 5.65 -25.31
C ASP A 20 4.21 5.64 -24.28
N ASP A 21 4.02 6.24 -23.11
CA ASP A 21 5.01 6.15 -22.02
C ASP A 21 5.17 4.69 -21.53
N VAL A 22 4.08 3.91 -21.50
CA VAL A 22 4.16 2.47 -21.18
C VAL A 22 4.93 1.72 -22.27
N ARG A 23 4.68 2.01 -23.55
CA ARG A 23 5.42 1.40 -24.66
C ARG A 23 6.90 1.71 -24.59
N GLU A 24 7.26 2.98 -24.31
CA GLU A 24 8.65 3.39 -24.13
C GLU A 24 9.31 2.68 -22.93
N LEU A 25 8.61 2.55 -21.80
CA LEU A 25 9.09 1.79 -20.65
C LEU A 25 9.47 0.36 -21.02
N PHE A 26 8.58 -0.35 -21.76
CA PHE A 26 8.85 -1.73 -22.13
C PHE A 26 9.88 -1.86 -23.28
N SER A 27 9.97 -0.87 -24.16
CA SER A 27 11.08 -0.80 -25.12
C SER A 27 12.43 -0.62 -24.42
N GLU A 28 12.50 0.22 -23.37
CA GLU A 28 13.71 0.36 -22.54
C GLU A 28 14.07 -0.92 -21.81
N LEU A 29 13.09 -1.76 -21.50
CA LEU A 29 13.28 -3.09 -20.90
C LEU A 29 13.53 -4.19 -21.95
N ASN A 30 13.74 -3.80 -23.21
CA ASN A 30 14.08 -4.65 -24.35
C ASN A 30 12.97 -5.60 -24.83
N TYR A 31 11.70 -5.20 -24.63
CA TYR A 31 10.56 -5.86 -25.28
C TYR A 31 10.27 -5.24 -26.64
N GLU A 32 9.90 -6.09 -27.60
CA GLU A 32 9.51 -5.66 -28.94
C GLU A 32 8.19 -4.86 -28.89
N PRO A 33 8.15 -3.60 -29.31
CA PRO A 33 6.91 -2.83 -29.34
C PRO A 33 5.95 -3.40 -30.40
N VAL A 34 4.65 -3.39 -30.06
CA VAL A 34 3.56 -3.75 -30.98
C VAL A 34 2.71 -2.51 -31.21
N ALA A 35 2.56 -2.10 -32.49
CA ALA A 35 1.88 -0.86 -32.86
C ALA A 35 0.41 -0.84 -32.36
N SER A 36 -0.34 -1.92 -32.60
CA SER A 36 -1.64 -2.22 -31.99
C SER A 36 -2.07 -3.62 -32.41
N ALA A 37 -2.38 -4.47 -31.45
CA ALA A 37 -3.01 -5.76 -31.70
C ALA A 37 -4.19 -5.90 -30.73
N PRO A 38 -5.39 -5.41 -31.11
CA PRO A 38 -6.57 -5.46 -30.25
C PRO A 38 -7.02 -6.90 -30.03
N VAL A 39 -7.44 -7.19 -28.80
CA VAL A 39 -8.04 -8.45 -28.40
C VAL A 39 -9.55 -8.28 -28.32
N SER A 40 -10.27 -8.90 -29.25
CA SER A 40 -11.73 -8.73 -29.34
C SER A 40 -12.44 -9.15 -28.06
N ARG A 41 -13.30 -8.29 -27.55
CA ARG A 41 -14.17 -8.52 -26.36
C ARG A 41 -15.61 -8.85 -26.75
N ARG A 42 -15.90 -9.18 -28.03
CA ARG A 42 -17.28 -9.39 -28.52
C ARG A 42 -18.03 -10.49 -27.75
N ASP A 43 -17.35 -11.56 -27.39
CA ASP A 43 -17.92 -12.71 -26.69
C ASP A 43 -17.85 -12.60 -25.15
N TRP A 44 -17.47 -11.44 -24.63
CA TRP A 44 -17.42 -11.23 -23.19
C TRP A 44 -18.79 -10.80 -22.65
N PRO A 45 -19.09 -11.04 -21.35
CA PRO A 45 -20.29 -10.54 -20.71
C PRO A 45 -20.41 -9.02 -20.86
N GLU A 46 -21.64 -8.54 -21.04
CA GLU A 46 -21.89 -7.12 -21.27
C GLU A 46 -21.38 -6.22 -20.14
N GLU A 47 -21.50 -6.69 -18.88
CA GLU A 47 -20.99 -5.99 -17.70
C GLU A 47 -19.48 -5.74 -17.79
N VAL A 48 -18.69 -6.76 -18.20
CA VAL A 48 -17.24 -6.63 -18.36
C VAL A 48 -16.91 -5.74 -19.56
N ARG A 49 -17.69 -5.82 -20.65
CA ARG A 49 -17.47 -4.98 -21.83
C ARG A 49 -17.72 -3.49 -21.55
N ARG A 50 -18.72 -3.16 -20.74
CA ARG A 50 -19.03 -1.78 -20.34
C ARG A 50 -17.96 -1.16 -19.45
N ASP A 51 -17.24 -1.97 -18.70
CA ASP A 51 -16.21 -1.51 -17.80
C ASP A 51 -14.91 -1.11 -18.54
N LEU A 52 -14.81 -1.41 -19.83
CA LEU A 52 -13.65 -1.06 -20.67
C LEU A 52 -14.02 0.03 -21.67
N GLU A 53 -13.13 1.00 -21.84
CA GLU A 53 -13.31 2.06 -22.85
C GLU A 53 -13.12 1.51 -24.27
N ASP A 54 -12.01 0.76 -24.47
CA ASP A 54 -11.64 0.14 -25.75
C ASP A 54 -11.36 -1.36 -25.60
N ASP A 55 -11.18 -2.07 -26.71
CA ASP A 55 -10.68 -3.44 -26.70
C ASP A 55 -9.27 -3.48 -26.09
N PRO A 56 -8.98 -4.46 -25.20
CA PRO A 56 -7.62 -4.66 -24.71
C PRO A 56 -6.63 -4.81 -25.88
N CYS A 57 -5.43 -4.31 -25.74
CA CYS A 57 -4.45 -4.41 -26.81
C CYS A 57 -3.10 -4.93 -26.33
N ILE A 58 -2.44 -5.75 -27.17
CA ILE A 58 -1.05 -6.14 -26.97
C ILE A 58 -0.19 -4.96 -27.39
N ILE A 59 0.63 -4.45 -26.46
CA ILE A 59 1.46 -3.26 -26.66
C ILE A 59 2.95 -3.56 -26.80
N ALA A 60 3.39 -4.70 -26.23
CA ALA A 60 4.75 -5.18 -26.36
C ALA A 60 4.79 -6.71 -26.22
N ARG A 61 5.87 -7.32 -26.70
CA ARG A 61 6.05 -8.78 -26.63
C ARG A 61 7.52 -9.16 -26.60
N HIS A 62 7.77 -10.41 -26.18
CA HIS A 62 9.01 -11.13 -26.49
C HIS A 62 8.71 -12.63 -26.61
N GLY A 63 8.96 -13.22 -27.78
CA GLY A 63 8.50 -14.59 -28.07
C GLY A 63 7.00 -14.75 -27.85
N GLU A 64 6.60 -15.64 -26.95
CA GLU A 64 5.19 -15.86 -26.55
C GLU A 64 4.75 -14.98 -25.36
N PHE A 65 5.65 -14.29 -24.68
CA PHE A 65 5.28 -13.39 -23.60
C PHE A 65 4.63 -12.12 -24.14
N ARG A 66 3.56 -11.66 -23.51
CA ARG A 66 2.77 -10.49 -23.93
C ARG A 66 2.65 -9.46 -22.82
N ILE A 67 2.63 -8.20 -23.20
CA ILE A 67 2.24 -7.09 -22.35
C ILE A 67 0.94 -6.54 -22.92
N ILE A 68 -0.13 -6.63 -22.12
CA ILE A 68 -1.49 -6.35 -22.57
C ILE A 68 -2.03 -5.18 -21.78
N TYR A 69 -2.47 -4.15 -22.48
CA TYR A 69 -3.05 -2.96 -21.91
C TYR A 69 -4.57 -2.96 -22.04
N SER A 70 -5.24 -2.45 -20.99
CA SER A 70 -6.69 -2.26 -20.95
C SER A 70 -7.02 -0.93 -20.26
N ARG A 71 -7.79 -0.07 -20.94
CA ARG A 71 -8.30 1.18 -20.37
C ARG A 71 -9.68 0.97 -19.79
N LEU A 72 -9.86 1.34 -18.52
CA LEU A 72 -11.15 1.26 -17.85
C LEU A 72 -12.00 2.50 -18.19
N ALA A 73 -13.30 2.30 -18.32
CA ALA A 73 -14.27 3.39 -18.53
C ALA A 73 -14.54 4.22 -17.26
N SER A 74 -14.03 3.79 -16.12
CA SER A 74 -14.18 4.47 -14.82
C SER A 74 -12.96 5.35 -14.51
N PRO A 75 -13.15 6.52 -13.87
CA PRO A 75 -12.04 7.35 -13.35
C PRO A 75 -11.37 6.74 -12.11
N GLN A 76 -11.71 5.51 -11.75
CA GLN A 76 -11.12 4.79 -10.64
C GLN A 76 -10.84 3.34 -11.03
N LEU A 77 -9.65 2.87 -10.74
CA LEU A 77 -9.26 1.47 -10.88
C LEU A 77 -9.95 0.61 -9.81
N ARG A 78 -10.72 -0.40 -10.25
CA ARG A 78 -11.48 -1.30 -9.37
C ARG A 78 -10.96 -2.73 -9.51
N ARG A 79 -10.57 -3.35 -8.39
CA ARG A 79 -10.02 -4.72 -8.35
C ARG A 79 -10.95 -5.76 -8.97
N GLY A 80 -12.27 -5.63 -8.75
CA GLY A 80 -13.27 -6.54 -9.34
C GLY A 80 -13.28 -6.49 -10.85
N THR A 81 -13.30 -5.29 -11.43
CA THR A 81 -13.25 -5.06 -12.88
C THR A 81 -11.97 -5.59 -13.49
N GLU A 82 -10.81 -5.23 -12.92
CA GLU A 82 -9.50 -5.71 -13.39
C GLU A 82 -9.42 -7.23 -13.37
N ARG A 83 -9.91 -7.87 -12.30
CA ARG A 83 -9.95 -9.32 -12.18
C ARG A 83 -10.82 -9.94 -13.28
N ALA A 84 -12.03 -9.42 -13.49
CA ALA A 84 -12.94 -9.92 -14.52
C ALA A 84 -12.30 -9.85 -15.92
N VAL A 85 -11.57 -8.78 -16.23
CA VAL A 85 -10.84 -8.64 -17.50
C VAL A 85 -9.67 -9.64 -17.59
N VAL A 86 -8.86 -9.77 -16.53
CA VAL A 86 -7.75 -10.72 -16.48
C VAL A 86 -8.24 -12.16 -16.64
N GLU A 87 -9.36 -12.52 -16.02
CA GLU A 87 -9.96 -13.86 -16.15
C GLU A 87 -10.36 -14.21 -17.59
N ARG A 88 -10.69 -13.19 -18.43
CA ARG A 88 -10.98 -13.37 -19.86
C ARG A 88 -9.73 -13.43 -20.74
N LEU A 89 -8.70 -12.67 -20.39
CA LEU A 89 -7.46 -12.60 -21.17
C LEU A 89 -6.50 -13.74 -20.86
N HIS A 90 -6.34 -14.11 -19.59
CA HIS A 90 -5.33 -15.07 -19.15
C HIS A 90 -5.43 -16.47 -19.78
N PRO A 91 -6.62 -17.04 -20.08
CA PRO A 91 -6.70 -18.32 -20.79
C PRO A 91 -6.09 -18.29 -22.20
N GLN A 92 -6.13 -17.13 -22.86
CA GLN A 92 -5.57 -16.91 -24.19
C GLN A 92 -4.08 -16.53 -24.13
N PHE A 93 -3.68 -15.80 -23.07
CA PHE A 93 -2.33 -15.26 -22.88
C PHE A 93 -1.77 -15.74 -21.55
N ARG A 94 -1.28 -16.96 -21.54
CA ARG A 94 -0.81 -17.64 -20.32
C ARG A 94 0.42 -16.97 -19.71
N TYR A 95 1.27 -16.41 -20.56
CA TYR A 95 2.49 -15.68 -20.19
C TYR A 95 2.30 -14.20 -20.51
N ALA A 96 1.86 -13.44 -19.51
CA ALA A 96 1.55 -12.04 -19.74
C ALA A 96 1.65 -11.19 -18.47
N LEU A 97 2.00 -9.93 -18.69
CA LEU A 97 1.74 -8.83 -17.77
C LEU A 97 0.51 -8.08 -18.27
N PHE A 98 -0.40 -7.76 -17.35
CA PHE A 98 -1.58 -6.95 -17.62
C PHE A 98 -1.39 -5.56 -17.08
N VAL A 99 -1.59 -4.54 -17.92
CA VAL A 99 -1.47 -3.13 -17.56
C VAL A 99 -2.85 -2.49 -17.70
N PHE A 100 -3.25 -1.77 -16.67
CA PHE A 100 -4.52 -1.04 -16.65
C PHE A 100 -4.29 0.43 -16.40
N SER A 101 -5.11 1.27 -17.02
CA SER A 101 -5.29 2.66 -16.59
C SER A 101 -6.78 2.93 -16.30
N ASP A 102 -7.03 3.95 -15.49
CA ASP A 102 -8.34 4.59 -15.41
C ASP A 102 -8.67 5.35 -16.70
N SER A 103 -9.90 5.92 -16.78
CA SER A 103 -10.37 6.69 -17.94
C SER A 103 -9.50 7.92 -18.23
N ASP A 104 -8.89 8.51 -17.21
CA ASP A 104 -8.11 9.74 -17.30
C ASP A 104 -6.61 9.49 -17.48
N ALA A 105 -6.18 8.21 -17.47
CA ALA A 105 -4.79 7.78 -17.48
C ALA A 105 -3.95 8.39 -16.34
N SER A 106 -4.59 8.70 -15.22
CA SER A 106 -3.95 9.25 -14.03
C SER A 106 -3.37 8.16 -13.13
N ASP A 107 -4.11 7.05 -12.98
CA ASP A 107 -3.73 5.88 -12.21
C ASP A 107 -3.45 4.68 -13.11
N TRP A 108 -2.35 4.00 -12.82
CA TRP A 108 -1.89 2.83 -13.57
C TRP A 108 -1.72 1.64 -12.66
N ARG A 109 -2.07 0.44 -13.15
CA ARG A 109 -1.79 -0.82 -12.48
C ARG A 109 -1.09 -1.81 -13.38
N PHE A 110 -0.02 -2.39 -12.85
CA PHE A 110 0.72 -3.48 -13.46
C PHE A 110 0.35 -4.75 -12.68
N ILE A 111 -0.22 -5.73 -13.33
CA ILE A 111 -0.75 -6.94 -12.70
C ILE A 111 -0.05 -8.17 -13.26
N ASN A 112 0.63 -8.91 -12.39
CA ASN A 112 1.16 -10.24 -12.64
C ASN A 112 0.24 -11.30 -12.05
N VAL A 113 -0.03 -12.38 -12.78
CA VAL A 113 -0.82 -13.52 -12.33
C VAL A 113 0.11 -14.63 -11.89
N LYS A 114 0.14 -14.92 -10.59
CA LYS A 114 0.93 -16.02 -10.00
C LYS A 114 0.00 -17.14 -9.52
N TYR A 115 0.46 -18.36 -9.62
CA TYR A 115 -0.21 -19.52 -9.00
C TYR A 115 0.36 -19.71 -7.59
N ASP A 116 -0.51 -19.75 -6.58
CA ASP A 116 -0.12 -19.77 -5.16
C ASP A 116 0.42 -21.14 -4.71
N ASP A 117 -0.11 -22.24 -5.30
CA ASP A 117 0.35 -23.60 -5.04
C ASP A 117 0.04 -24.50 -6.25
N ASP A 118 0.95 -25.43 -6.55
CA ASP A 118 0.77 -26.45 -7.60
C ASP A 118 -0.46 -27.35 -7.37
N ARG A 119 -0.90 -27.51 -6.11
CA ARG A 119 -2.04 -28.36 -5.73
C ARG A 119 -3.38 -27.66 -5.92
N THR A 120 -3.48 -26.39 -5.57
CA THR A 120 -4.75 -25.64 -5.62
C THR A 120 -4.98 -24.96 -6.95
N ARG A 121 -3.92 -24.71 -7.74
CA ARG A 121 -3.95 -23.93 -8.99
C ARG A 121 -4.66 -22.56 -8.81
N ARG A 122 -4.68 -22.05 -7.60
CA ARG A 122 -5.32 -20.78 -7.28
C ARG A 122 -4.51 -19.65 -7.89
N ARG A 123 -5.18 -18.78 -8.63
CA ARG A 123 -4.55 -17.59 -9.23
C ARG A 123 -4.56 -16.44 -8.23
N VAL A 124 -3.42 -15.86 -7.99
CA VAL A 124 -3.25 -14.65 -7.18
C VAL A 124 -2.78 -13.52 -8.08
N LEU A 125 -3.54 -12.44 -8.10
CA LEU A 125 -3.18 -11.22 -8.83
C LEU A 125 -2.28 -10.37 -7.94
N ARG A 126 -1.01 -10.25 -8.29
CA ARG A 126 -0.05 -9.37 -7.64
C ARG A 126 0.10 -8.09 -8.46
N ARG A 127 0.02 -6.95 -7.80
CA ARG A 127 -0.08 -5.67 -8.50
C ARG A 127 0.82 -4.59 -7.93
N TYR A 128 1.26 -3.70 -8.81
CA TYR A 128 1.79 -2.39 -8.48
C TYR A 128 0.79 -1.32 -8.92
N THR A 129 0.48 -0.39 -8.04
CA THR A 129 -0.29 0.81 -8.38
C THR A 129 0.67 1.98 -8.51
N ILE A 130 0.52 2.78 -9.57
CA ILE A 130 1.32 3.97 -9.88
C ILE A 130 0.35 5.09 -10.23
N GLY A 131 0.08 5.93 -9.26
CA GLY A 131 -0.73 7.13 -9.39
C GLY A 131 0.09 8.39 -9.11
N PRO A 132 -0.58 9.54 -9.00
CA PRO A 132 0.07 10.80 -8.62
C PRO A 132 0.85 10.70 -7.32
N ASP A 133 0.32 9.97 -6.32
CA ASP A 133 0.94 9.80 -5.01
C ASP A 133 2.24 9.00 -5.06
N GLU A 134 2.28 7.92 -5.85
CA GLU A 134 3.46 7.08 -5.98
C GLU A 134 4.57 7.78 -6.76
N ARG A 135 4.24 8.72 -7.64
CA ARG A 135 5.22 9.53 -8.40
C ARG A 135 5.92 10.58 -7.54
N PHE A 136 5.36 10.87 -6.37
CA PHE A 136 5.95 11.85 -5.45
C PHE A 136 7.18 11.30 -4.71
N GLY A 137 8.15 12.18 -4.47
CA GLY A 137 9.35 11.84 -3.71
C GLY A 137 10.18 10.71 -4.34
N ASN A 138 10.48 9.70 -3.56
CA ASN A 138 11.27 8.54 -3.98
C ASN A 138 10.49 7.19 -3.88
N ARG A 139 9.16 7.26 -3.79
CA ARG A 139 8.29 6.08 -3.60
C ARG A 139 8.35 5.09 -4.77
N LEU A 140 8.67 5.58 -5.97
CA LEU A 140 8.89 4.72 -7.14
C LEU A 140 10.18 3.90 -7.07
N ARG A 141 11.08 4.17 -6.12
CA ARG A 141 12.36 3.49 -6.04
C ARG A 141 12.22 1.98 -5.93
N THR A 142 11.43 1.51 -4.99
CA THR A 142 11.22 0.07 -4.78
C THR A 142 10.57 -0.59 -6.00
N ILE A 143 9.53 0.04 -6.59
CA ILE A 143 8.87 -0.45 -7.80
C ILE A 143 9.87 -0.49 -8.96
N SER A 144 10.69 0.53 -9.12
CA SER A 144 11.69 0.62 -10.19
C SER A 144 12.80 -0.43 -10.05
N GLU A 145 13.30 -0.64 -8.85
CA GLU A 145 14.27 -1.70 -8.54
C GLU A 145 13.70 -3.09 -8.87
N ARG A 146 12.41 -3.30 -8.61
CA ARG A 146 11.74 -4.57 -8.90
C ARG A 146 11.43 -4.76 -10.38
N LEU A 147 10.91 -3.74 -11.06
CA LEU A 147 10.65 -3.79 -12.51
C LEU A 147 11.94 -3.87 -13.34
N ALA A 148 13.06 -3.38 -12.82
CA ALA A 148 14.35 -3.59 -13.50
C ALA A 148 14.74 -5.07 -13.63
N LEU A 149 14.22 -5.97 -12.79
CA LEU A 149 14.49 -7.40 -12.86
C LEU A 149 13.88 -8.09 -14.10
N VAL A 150 12.88 -7.47 -14.72
CA VAL A 150 12.23 -8.03 -15.92
C VAL A 150 12.85 -7.53 -17.22
N ALA A 151 13.89 -6.69 -17.13
CA ALA A 151 14.67 -6.28 -18.32
C ALA A 151 15.31 -7.52 -18.98
N LEU A 152 15.32 -7.52 -20.31
CA LEU A 152 15.93 -8.57 -21.12
C LEU A 152 17.28 -8.09 -21.63
N GLU A 153 18.34 -8.87 -21.44
CA GLU A 153 19.67 -8.54 -21.95
C GLU A 153 19.80 -9.01 -23.42
N ASP A 154 20.56 -8.28 -24.24
CA ASP A 154 20.66 -8.53 -25.67
C ASP A 154 21.13 -9.95 -26.03
N ASP A 155 22.05 -10.51 -25.23
CA ASP A 155 22.62 -11.83 -25.42
C ASP A 155 21.66 -12.98 -25.09
N GLU A 156 20.62 -12.71 -24.27
CA GLU A 156 19.62 -13.73 -23.89
C GLU A 156 18.34 -13.70 -24.75
N LEU A 157 18.11 -12.66 -25.55
CA LEU A 157 16.88 -12.50 -26.35
C LEU A 157 16.54 -13.73 -27.21
N PRO A 158 17.47 -14.34 -28.00
CA PRO A 158 17.12 -15.49 -28.82
C PRO A 158 16.67 -16.72 -28.01
N ARG A 159 17.25 -16.90 -26.84
CA ARG A 159 16.92 -18.01 -25.93
C ARG A 159 15.57 -17.76 -25.25
N LEU A 160 15.35 -16.55 -24.74
CA LEU A 160 14.12 -16.18 -24.05
C LEU A 160 12.89 -16.17 -24.96
N ALA A 161 13.08 -15.91 -26.26
CA ALA A 161 11.97 -16.00 -27.23
C ALA A 161 11.30 -17.38 -27.27
N GLN A 162 12.07 -18.45 -26.93
CA GLN A 162 11.59 -19.84 -26.85
C GLN A 162 11.30 -20.30 -25.41
N ALA A 163 11.52 -19.45 -24.40
CA ALA A 163 11.39 -19.77 -22.99
C ALA A 163 10.49 -18.77 -22.24
N PRO A 164 9.20 -18.61 -22.62
CA PRO A 164 8.32 -17.59 -22.03
C PRO A 164 8.09 -17.83 -20.52
N LEU A 165 8.23 -19.06 -20.03
CA LEU A 165 8.17 -19.37 -18.61
C LEU A 165 9.31 -18.74 -17.81
N GLU A 166 10.50 -18.57 -18.39
CA GLU A 166 11.60 -17.88 -17.69
C GLU A 166 11.30 -16.39 -17.53
N ILE A 167 10.71 -15.77 -18.54
CA ILE A 167 10.25 -14.38 -18.44
C ILE A 167 9.17 -14.28 -17.36
N GLN A 168 8.19 -15.20 -17.38
CA GLN A 168 7.14 -15.23 -16.36
C GLN A 168 7.71 -15.36 -14.94
N ARG A 169 8.73 -16.18 -14.72
CA ARG A 169 9.40 -16.32 -13.42
C ARG A 169 10.06 -15.01 -12.97
N ARG A 170 10.66 -14.22 -13.88
CA ARG A 170 11.19 -12.88 -13.55
C ARG A 170 10.07 -11.95 -13.06
N TYR A 171 8.88 -12.01 -13.68
CA TYR A 171 7.72 -11.26 -13.18
C TYR A 171 7.23 -11.79 -11.84
N ASP A 172 7.20 -13.11 -11.64
CA ASP A 172 6.84 -13.71 -10.35
C ASP A 172 7.78 -13.24 -9.23
N ASP A 173 9.06 -13.15 -9.53
CA ASP A 173 10.07 -12.61 -8.60
C ASP A 173 9.92 -11.09 -8.45
N ALA A 174 9.75 -10.34 -9.53
CA ALA A 174 9.60 -8.88 -9.50
C ALA A 174 8.38 -8.45 -8.67
N PHE A 175 7.29 -9.21 -8.71
CA PHE A 175 6.06 -8.98 -7.97
C PHE A 175 6.00 -9.74 -6.64
N ASP A 176 7.14 -10.16 -6.10
CA ASP A 176 7.18 -10.87 -4.81
C ASP A 176 7.10 -9.90 -3.63
N VAL A 177 5.96 -9.96 -2.90
CA VAL A 177 5.68 -9.13 -1.72
C VAL A 177 6.65 -9.42 -0.58
N GLU A 178 7.05 -10.70 -0.41
CA GLU A 178 7.94 -11.09 0.68
C GLU A 178 9.31 -10.40 0.59
N VAL A 179 9.81 -10.18 -0.62
CA VAL A 179 11.06 -9.48 -0.85
C VAL A 179 10.95 -8.01 -0.44
N VAL A 180 9.82 -7.35 -0.76
CA VAL A 180 9.55 -5.96 -0.34
C VAL A 180 9.41 -5.88 1.17
N THR A 181 8.71 -6.83 1.79
CA THR A 181 8.57 -6.95 3.25
C THR A 181 9.93 -7.07 3.94
N LYS A 182 10.77 -7.98 3.48
CA LYS A 182 12.12 -8.17 4.04
C LYS A 182 13.02 -6.94 3.85
N ALA A 183 12.90 -6.26 2.70
CA ALA A 183 13.65 -5.03 2.44
C ALA A 183 13.19 -3.90 3.38
N PHE A 184 11.89 -3.72 3.54
CA PHE A 184 11.32 -2.74 4.48
C PHE A 184 11.77 -3.03 5.91
N TYR A 185 11.64 -4.27 6.39
CA TYR A 185 12.03 -4.66 7.74
C TYR A 185 13.50 -4.38 8.04
N ARG A 186 14.40 -4.74 7.11
CA ARG A 186 15.85 -4.47 7.26
C ARG A 186 16.14 -2.98 7.37
N GLU A 187 15.48 -2.17 6.53
CA GLU A 187 15.67 -0.73 6.55
C GLU A 187 15.06 -0.08 7.78
N TYR A 188 13.86 -0.53 8.18
CA TYR A 188 13.21 -0.10 9.41
C TYR A 188 14.10 -0.34 10.63
N ARG A 189 14.67 -1.54 10.75
CA ARG A 189 15.59 -1.87 11.85
C ARG A 189 16.82 -0.98 11.86
N ARG A 190 17.44 -0.78 10.72
CA ARG A 190 18.62 0.10 10.58
C ARG A 190 18.29 1.54 11.01
N VAL A 191 17.20 2.09 10.52
CA VAL A 191 16.77 3.45 10.86
C VAL A 191 16.39 3.54 12.33
N PHE A 192 15.67 2.55 12.86
CA PHE A 192 15.31 2.49 14.28
C PHE A 192 16.52 2.52 15.19
N GLU A 193 17.51 1.66 14.97
CA GLU A 193 18.75 1.58 15.77
C GLU A 193 19.55 2.92 15.69
N SER A 194 19.60 3.53 14.51
CA SER A 194 20.26 4.83 14.32
C SER A 194 19.56 5.96 15.07
N VAL A 195 18.24 6.02 15.01
CA VAL A 195 17.42 7.02 15.71
C VAL A 195 17.49 6.81 17.22
N GLU A 196 17.35 5.57 17.70
CA GLU A 196 17.48 5.24 19.12
C GLU A 196 18.81 5.75 19.70
N ALA A 197 19.91 5.52 18.98
CA ALA A 197 21.24 5.97 19.40
C ALA A 197 21.40 7.49 19.44
N SER A 198 20.65 8.23 18.63
CA SER A 198 20.73 9.69 18.52
C SER A 198 19.90 10.45 19.55
N ILE A 199 18.86 9.81 20.12
CA ILE A 199 17.97 10.44 21.10
C ILE A 199 18.70 10.58 22.44
N SER A 200 18.74 11.79 22.99
CA SER A 200 19.32 12.11 24.28
C SER A 200 18.28 12.36 25.37
N GLY A 201 18.73 12.54 26.62
CA GLY A 201 17.87 12.81 27.78
C GLY A 201 17.54 11.57 28.63
N PHE A 202 17.96 10.36 28.24
CA PHE A 202 17.69 9.13 29.00
C PHE A 202 18.86 8.65 29.86
N GLY A 203 20.05 9.28 29.77
CA GLY A 203 21.23 8.86 30.55
C GLY A 203 21.55 7.37 30.34
N SER A 204 21.52 6.58 31.42
CA SER A 204 21.75 5.12 31.38
C SER A 204 20.50 4.28 31.15
N GLU A 205 19.31 4.89 31.06
CA GLU A 205 18.00 4.22 30.92
C GLU A 205 17.77 3.74 29.46
N GLN A 206 18.56 2.77 29.00
CA GLN A 206 18.52 2.30 27.60
C GLN A 206 17.16 1.72 27.21
N GLU A 207 16.53 0.93 28.10
CA GLU A 207 15.23 0.32 27.83
C GLU A 207 14.14 1.40 27.66
N ARG A 208 14.13 2.43 28.52
CA ARG A 208 13.19 3.55 28.42
C ARG A 208 13.37 4.35 27.13
N ARG A 209 14.63 4.61 26.73
CA ARG A 209 14.97 5.23 25.43
C ARG A 209 14.43 4.39 24.27
N ARG A 210 14.61 3.07 24.32
CA ARG A 210 14.12 2.15 23.30
C ARG A 210 12.59 2.16 23.21
N LEU A 211 11.86 2.13 24.33
CA LEU A 211 10.40 2.21 24.38
C LEU A 211 9.89 3.55 23.85
N PHE A 212 10.55 4.66 24.19
CA PHE A 212 10.23 5.98 23.63
C PHE A 212 10.41 5.99 22.11
N THR A 213 11.54 5.47 21.61
CA THR A 213 11.80 5.37 20.16
C THR A 213 10.74 4.51 19.47
N GLN A 214 10.39 3.37 20.04
CA GLN A 214 9.34 2.50 19.51
C GLN A 214 7.99 3.22 19.43
N ARG A 215 7.61 3.96 20.46
CA ARG A 215 6.36 4.76 20.45
C ARG A 215 6.40 5.84 19.38
N LEU A 216 7.51 6.54 19.21
CA LEU A 216 7.71 7.53 18.15
C LEU A 216 7.51 6.90 16.76
N PHE A 217 8.14 5.76 16.50
CA PHE A 217 7.99 5.04 15.24
C PHE A 217 6.55 4.56 15.03
N ASN A 218 5.89 4.01 16.04
CA ASN A 218 4.51 3.55 15.96
C ASN A 218 3.56 4.71 15.59
N ARG A 219 3.73 5.88 16.22
CA ARG A 219 2.98 7.09 15.92
C ARG A 219 3.20 7.55 14.47
N LEU A 220 4.44 7.64 14.03
CA LEU A 220 4.77 8.07 12.66
C LEU A 220 4.28 7.08 11.61
N MET A 221 4.42 5.77 11.86
CA MET A 221 3.90 4.73 10.97
C MET A 221 2.37 4.81 10.84
N PHE A 222 1.68 5.01 11.96
CA PHE A 222 0.22 5.18 11.91
C PHE A 222 -0.18 6.44 11.14
N ILE A 223 0.54 7.54 11.32
CA ILE A 223 0.34 8.78 10.54
C ILE A 223 0.56 8.53 9.05
N ALA A 224 1.57 7.73 8.67
CA ALA A 224 1.79 7.36 7.27
C ALA A 224 0.60 6.62 6.63
N PHE A 225 -0.15 5.83 7.41
CA PHE A 225 -1.39 5.19 6.92
C PHE A 225 -2.57 6.15 6.85
N ILE A 226 -2.79 6.98 7.86
CA ILE A 226 -3.94 7.91 7.85
C ILE A 226 -3.77 9.04 6.83
N GLN A 227 -2.54 9.45 6.52
CA GLN A 227 -2.31 10.34 5.39
C GLN A 227 -2.70 9.71 4.05
N LYS A 228 -2.44 8.40 3.84
CA LYS A 228 -2.92 7.66 2.65
C LYS A 228 -4.45 7.61 2.57
N LYS A 229 -5.15 7.71 3.70
CA LYS A 229 -6.61 7.87 3.76
C LYS A 229 -7.08 9.29 3.41
N GLY A 230 -6.17 10.24 3.26
CA GLY A 230 -6.50 11.66 3.04
C GLY A 230 -7.14 12.34 4.25
N TRP A 231 -6.93 11.80 5.47
CA TRP A 231 -7.51 12.34 6.70
C TRP A 231 -6.73 13.51 7.27
N LEU A 232 -5.49 13.70 6.83
CA LEU A 232 -4.61 14.79 7.23
C LEU A 232 -4.50 15.79 6.08
N ARG A 233 -4.64 17.08 6.36
CA ARG A 233 -4.56 18.15 5.36
C ARG A 233 -3.73 19.30 5.88
N LEU A 234 -2.75 19.71 5.09
CA LEU A 234 -2.00 20.93 5.29
C LEU A 234 -2.30 21.86 4.11
N ASP A 235 -2.50 23.16 4.35
CA ASP A 235 -2.91 24.10 3.32
C ASP A 235 -2.07 24.04 2.05
N GLY A 236 -2.75 23.88 0.91
CA GLY A 236 -2.13 23.82 -0.43
C GLY A 236 -1.43 22.49 -0.76
N GLN A 237 -1.52 21.46 0.09
CA GLN A 237 -0.89 20.16 -0.13
C GLN A 237 -1.94 19.03 -0.20
N HIS A 238 -1.64 18.01 -1.00
CA HIS A 238 -2.45 16.79 -1.05
C HIS A 238 -2.27 15.96 0.22
N GLY A 239 -3.35 15.39 0.75
CA GLY A 239 -3.35 14.66 2.01
C GLY A 239 -2.36 13.51 2.12
N ASN A 240 -2.01 12.88 0.99
CA ASN A 240 -1.09 11.73 0.93
C ASN A 240 0.40 12.10 1.10
N GLU A 241 0.72 13.39 1.16
CA GLU A 241 2.09 13.93 1.30
C GLU A 241 2.27 14.71 2.60
N TYR A 242 1.33 14.57 3.50
CA TYR A 242 1.24 15.37 4.71
C TYR A 242 2.55 15.45 5.52
N LEU A 243 3.19 14.32 5.80
CA LEU A 243 4.44 14.32 6.58
C LEU A 243 5.59 15.05 5.86
N SER A 244 5.73 14.85 4.55
CA SER A 244 6.76 15.54 3.75
C SER A 244 6.47 17.04 3.62
N ALA A 245 5.19 17.42 3.49
CA ALA A 245 4.76 18.81 3.49
C ALA A 245 5.01 19.48 4.85
N LEU A 246 4.68 18.79 5.94
CA LEU A 246 4.92 19.24 7.30
C LEU A 246 6.42 19.48 7.55
N TRP A 247 7.27 18.58 7.09
CA TRP A 247 8.72 18.74 7.14
C TRP A 247 9.19 19.93 6.31
N THR A 248 8.70 20.09 5.10
CA THR A 248 9.09 21.19 4.18
C THR A 248 8.71 22.55 4.76
N THR A 249 7.50 22.69 5.29
CA THR A 249 7.05 23.95 5.91
C THR A 249 7.85 24.30 7.17
N TYR A 250 8.19 23.27 7.97
CA TYR A 250 9.08 23.43 9.11
C TYR A 250 10.47 23.89 8.69
N ARG A 251 11.08 23.24 7.69
CA ARG A 251 12.41 23.60 7.19
C ARG A 251 12.44 25.06 6.72
N ALA A 252 11.43 25.50 5.99
CA ALA A 252 11.32 26.89 5.58
C ALA A 252 11.21 27.88 6.77
N ALA A 253 10.53 27.51 7.85
CA ALA A 253 10.47 28.30 9.08
C ALA A 253 11.83 28.31 9.80
N ARG A 254 12.49 27.17 9.91
CA ARG A 254 13.82 27.06 10.52
C ARG A 254 14.87 27.90 9.79
N ASP A 255 14.86 27.90 8.46
CA ASP A 255 15.80 28.67 7.64
C ASP A 255 15.60 30.20 7.82
N ARG A 256 14.42 30.65 8.24
CA ARG A 256 14.14 32.05 8.65
C ARG A 256 14.47 32.34 10.11
N GLY A 257 14.81 31.33 10.92
CA GLY A 257 15.02 31.47 12.36
C GLY A 257 13.75 31.40 13.21
N ASP A 258 12.60 31.02 12.61
CA ASP A 258 11.28 30.99 13.27
C ASP A 258 10.98 29.63 13.93
N ALA A 259 11.87 28.65 13.79
CA ALA A 259 11.72 27.31 14.34
C ALA A 259 13.08 26.69 14.72
N ALA A 260 13.09 25.81 15.72
CA ALA A 260 14.32 25.24 16.28
C ALA A 260 14.37 23.70 16.25
N ASN A 261 13.23 23.00 16.46
CA ASN A 261 13.17 21.54 16.52
C ASN A 261 11.84 21.02 16.00
N PHE A 262 11.89 20.10 15.04
CA PHE A 262 10.70 19.55 14.38
C PHE A 262 9.85 18.69 15.32
N TYR A 263 10.48 17.88 16.15
CA TYR A 263 9.76 17.03 17.10
C TYR A 263 8.94 17.87 18.08
N GLU A 264 9.55 18.90 18.68
CA GLU A 264 8.89 19.76 19.66
C GLU A 264 7.77 20.61 19.04
N GLU A 265 8.06 21.24 17.90
CA GLU A 265 7.21 22.28 17.34
C GLU A 265 6.17 21.77 16.33
N ARG A 266 6.30 20.56 15.86
CA ARG A 266 5.37 19.97 14.88
C ARG A 266 4.81 18.62 15.35
N LEU A 267 5.67 17.66 15.70
CA LEU A 267 5.20 16.31 16.02
C LEU A 267 4.47 16.25 17.35
N LYS A 268 4.97 16.88 18.41
CA LYS A 268 4.26 16.93 19.70
C LYS A 268 2.89 17.59 19.56
N LEU A 269 2.80 18.70 18.80
CA LEU A 269 1.54 19.37 18.52
C LEU A 269 0.57 18.48 17.73
N LEU A 270 1.08 17.80 16.73
CA LEU A 270 0.31 16.83 15.93
C LEU A 270 -0.23 15.70 16.79
N PHE A 271 0.61 15.09 17.64
CA PHE A 271 0.19 14.01 18.55
C PHE A 271 -0.87 14.49 19.56
N ALA A 272 -0.67 15.66 20.15
CA ALA A 272 -1.64 16.25 21.05
C ALA A 272 -2.98 16.49 20.34
N GLN A 273 -2.95 17.00 19.12
CA GLN A 273 -4.17 17.31 18.37
C GLN A 273 -4.91 16.06 17.93
N LEU A 274 -4.20 15.00 17.51
CA LEU A 274 -4.79 13.68 17.21
C LEU A 274 -5.50 13.06 18.43
N ASN A 275 -5.09 13.42 19.64
CA ASN A 275 -5.70 12.97 20.91
C ASN A 275 -6.74 13.94 21.49
N THR A 276 -7.00 15.09 20.85
CA THR A 276 -7.94 16.08 21.35
C THR A 276 -9.31 15.91 20.70
N PRO A 277 -10.38 15.64 21.48
CA PRO A 277 -11.73 15.52 20.94
C PRO A 277 -12.17 16.78 20.19
N HIS A 278 -12.95 16.59 19.14
CA HIS A 278 -13.60 17.69 18.43
C HIS A 278 -14.56 18.43 19.38
N GLY A 279 -14.75 19.73 19.17
CA GLY A 279 -15.76 20.50 19.88
C GLY A 279 -17.18 19.97 19.65
N HIS A 280 -18.13 20.40 20.47
CA HIS A 280 -19.55 19.97 20.39
C HIS A 280 -20.18 20.25 19.01
N ASP A 281 -19.61 21.15 18.22
CA ASP A 281 -20.02 21.50 16.85
C ASP A 281 -19.40 20.59 15.77
N GLY A 282 -18.66 19.54 16.15
CA GLY A 282 -17.97 18.61 15.26
C GLY A 282 -16.74 19.22 14.55
N ARG A 283 -16.32 20.42 14.92
CA ARG A 283 -15.17 21.10 14.32
C ARG A 283 -13.89 20.75 15.06
N HIS A 284 -12.76 20.79 14.34
CA HIS A 284 -11.44 20.61 14.93
C HIS A 284 -11.19 21.63 16.05
N ALA A 285 -10.71 21.17 17.19
CA ALA A 285 -10.45 22.02 18.37
C ALA A 285 -9.44 23.15 18.10
N ASN A 286 -8.55 22.97 17.10
CA ASN A 286 -7.53 23.94 16.71
C ASN A 286 -7.93 24.89 15.58
N ARG A 287 -9.20 24.86 15.12
CA ARG A 287 -9.65 25.69 13.99
C ARG A 287 -9.44 27.17 14.22
N GLY A 288 -8.75 27.82 13.25
CA GLY A 288 -8.42 29.24 13.32
C GLY A 288 -7.27 29.60 14.27
N SER A 289 -6.64 28.60 14.90
CA SER A 289 -5.48 28.83 15.77
C SER A 289 -4.16 28.83 14.99
N VAL A 290 -3.10 29.34 15.62
CA VAL A 290 -1.72 29.20 15.09
C VAL A 290 -1.31 27.76 14.92
N VAL A 291 -1.80 26.86 15.77
CA VAL A 291 -1.53 25.42 15.68
C VAL A 291 -2.06 24.85 14.36
N GLN A 292 -3.27 25.25 13.91
CA GLN A 292 -3.80 24.85 12.61
C GLN A 292 -2.91 25.31 11.44
N GLN A 293 -2.34 26.52 11.52
CA GLN A 293 -1.42 27.02 10.50
C GLN A 293 -0.14 26.15 10.40
N TRP A 294 0.30 25.58 11.51
CA TRP A 294 1.52 24.77 11.58
C TRP A 294 1.35 23.31 11.19
N ILE A 295 0.22 22.70 11.57
CA ILE A 295 -0.03 21.27 11.36
C ILE A 295 -1.29 20.97 10.52
N GLY A 296 -2.04 22.00 10.10
CA GLY A 296 -3.23 21.82 9.26
C GLY A 296 -4.43 21.21 9.97
N ASP A 297 -5.31 20.59 9.18
CA ASP A 297 -6.49 19.90 9.66
C ASP A 297 -6.17 18.45 10.03
N VAL A 298 -6.47 18.11 11.29
CA VAL A 298 -6.11 16.81 11.88
C VAL A 298 -7.36 16.19 12.53
N PRO A 299 -7.69 14.92 12.26
CA PRO A 299 -8.84 14.24 12.88
C PRO A 299 -8.58 13.96 14.37
N TYR A 300 -9.66 13.80 15.14
CA TYR A 300 -9.57 13.19 16.46
C TYR A 300 -9.52 11.66 16.33
N LEU A 301 -8.56 11.04 16.98
CA LEU A 301 -8.37 9.59 17.02
C LEU A 301 -8.54 9.11 18.46
N ASN A 302 -9.69 8.51 18.75
CA ASN A 302 -9.99 7.95 20.07
C ASN A 302 -9.21 6.65 20.32
N GLY A 303 -7.94 6.76 20.71
CA GLY A 303 -7.07 5.61 20.98
C GLY A 303 -5.84 5.97 21.79
N GLY A 304 -5.28 5.00 22.52
CA GLY A 304 -4.14 5.20 23.42
C GLY A 304 -2.80 5.55 22.75
N LEU A 305 -2.68 5.36 21.40
CA LEU A 305 -1.40 5.56 20.68
C LEU A 305 -0.86 6.99 20.81
N PHE A 306 -1.73 7.99 20.76
CA PHE A 306 -1.37 9.40 20.84
C PHE A 306 -1.55 9.99 22.23
N HIS A 307 -1.87 9.17 23.21
CA HIS A 307 -1.93 9.62 24.60
C HIS A 307 -0.53 10.09 25.04
N GLN A 308 -0.49 11.29 25.64
CA GLN A 308 0.75 11.89 26.15
C GLN A 308 1.17 11.17 27.43
N ASP A 309 2.42 10.76 27.51
CA ASP A 309 3.00 10.20 28.72
C ASP A 309 4.07 11.12 29.33
N ASP A 310 4.69 10.65 30.41
CA ASP A 310 5.69 11.42 31.15
C ASP A 310 6.90 11.79 30.26
N ASP A 311 7.34 10.90 29.37
CA ASP A 311 8.49 11.17 28.50
C ASP A 311 8.16 12.21 27.42
N ASP A 312 6.91 12.28 26.96
CA ASP A 312 6.48 13.31 26.00
C ASP A 312 6.52 14.73 26.59
N THR A 313 6.47 14.87 27.95
CA THR A 313 6.50 16.16 28.65
C THR A 313 7.89 16.60 29.06
N ARG A 314 8.88 15.73 29.02
CA ARG A 314 10.25 16.03 29.44
C ARG A 314 10.93 16.97 28.46
N ALA A 315 11.54 18.04 28.99
CA ALA A 315 12.28 19.04 28.20
C ALA A 315 13.73 18.63 27.92
N ASP A 316 14.28 17.64 28.65
CA ASP A 316 15.64 17.14 28.47
C ASP A 316 15.75 16.05 27.40
N ILE A 317 14.62 15.48 26.96
CA ILE A 317 14.60 14.55 25.83
C ILE A 317 14.70 15.34 24.53
N VAL A 318 15.76 15.08 23.77
CA VAL A 318 15.99 15.72 22.47
C VAL A 318 15.97 14.68 21.36
N VAL A 319 15.07 14.85 20.40
CA VAL A 319 15.02 14.11 19.14
C VAL A 319 15.61 14.99 18.04
N PRO A 320 16.81 14.66 17.50
CA PRO A 320 17.41 15.49 16.45
C PRO A 320 16.56 15.52 15.17
N ASP A 321 16.54 16.67 14.48
CA ASP A 321 15.88 16.82 13.19
C ASP A 321 16.38 15.83 12.13
N GLU A 322 17.69 15.55 12.14
CA GLU A 322 18.34 14.59 11.25
C GLU A 322 17.76 13.19 11.42
N SER A 323 17.36 12.82 12.63
CA SER A 323 16.74 11.53 12.94
C SER A 323 15.33 11.43 12.34
N ILE A 324 14.54 12.49 12.46
CA ILE A 324 13.21 12.54 11.82
C ILE A 324 13.36 12.55 10.29
N HIS A 325 14.29 13.34 9.75
CA HIS A 325 14.56 13.35 8.32
C HIS A 325 14.97 11.97 7.80
N LEU A 326 15.78 11.23 8.57
CA LEU A 326 16.16 9.86 8.24
C LEU A 326 14.95 8.92 8.14
N ILE A 327 14.01 9.02 9.09
CA ILE A 327 12.75 8.24 9.06
C ILE A 327 11.94 8.59 7.82
N LEU A 328 11.73 9.88 7.54
CA LEU A 328 10.94 10.34 6.40
C LEU A 328 11.55 9.85 5.08
N ARG A 329 12.84 10.10 4.87
CA ARG A 329 13.55 9.79 3.62
C ARG A 329 13.71 8.29 3.37
N ASP A 330 14.14 7.54 4.38
CA ASP A 330 14.57 6.14 4.20
C ASP A 330 13.42 5.14 4.40
N LEU A 331 12.32 5.55 5.05
CA LEU A 331 11.13 4.70 5.20
C LEU A 331 9.95 5.23 4.39
N PHE A 332 9.45 6.45 4.67
CA PHE A 332 8.17 6.90 4.12
C PHE A 332 8.25 7.39 2.67
N ASP A 333 9.40 7.97 2.27
CA ASP A 333 9.62 8.38 0.87
C ASP A 333 10.18 7.24 0.00
N ARG A 334 10.68 6.17 0.63
CA ARG A 334 11.29 5.05 -0.10
C ARG A 334 10.31 3.93 -0.40
N PHE A 335 9.44 3.61 0.57
CA PHE A 335 8.49 2.51 0.44
C PHE A 335 7.08 3.03 0.19
N ASN A 336 6.36 2.35 -0.69
CA ASN A 336 4.95 2.65 -0.89
C ASN A 336 4.12 1.97 0.20
N PHE A 337 3.22 2.75 0.83
CA PHE A 337 2.29 2.28 1.84
C PHE A 337 0.91 2.11 1.20
N THR A 338 0.25 1.01 1.52
CA THR A 338 -1.12 0.77 1.07
C THR A 338 -2.06 0.64 2.26
N ILE A 339 -3.26 1.19 2.11
CA ILE A 339 -4.39 0.99 3.02
C ILE A 339 -5.32 -0.12 2.53
N THR A 340 -5.03 -0.66 1.36
CA THR A 340 -5.82 -1.70 0.74
C THR A 340 -5.37 -3.05 1.27
N GLU A 341 -6.25 -3.72 2.00
CA GLU A 341 -5.98 -5.05 2.52
C GLU A 341 -5.78 -6.05 1.39
N SER A 342 -4.77 -6.89 1.55
CA SER A 342 -4.54 -8.01 0.67
C SER A 342 -5.60 -9.09 0.91
N THR A 343 -6.17 -9.60 -0.16
CA THR A 343 -7.07 -10.76 -0.12
C THR A 343 -6.35 -12.01 -0.62
N PRO A 344 -6.88 -13.20 -0.38
CA PRO A 344 -6.29 -14.43 -0.92
C PRO A 344 -6.16 -14.48 -2.45
N LEU A 345 -6.84 -13.57 -3.16
CA LEU A 345 -6.86 -13.51 -4.64
C LEU A 345 -6.16 -12.28 -5.20
N ASP A 346 -5.97 -11.23 -4.37
CA ASP A 346 -5.41 -9.94 -4.78
C ASP A 346 -4.45 -9.40 -3.74
N VAL A 347 -3.22 -9.16 -4.15
CA VAL A 347 -2.15 -8.68 -3.28
C VAL A 347 -1.51 -7.43 -3.89
N GLU A 348 -1.49 -6.33 -3.13
CA GLU A 348 -0.71 -5.14 -3.48
C GLU A 348 0.74 -5.34 -3.05
N VAL A 349 1.68 -5.05 -3.95
CA VAL A 349 3.11 -5.15 -3.64
C VAL A 349 3.58 -3.83 -3.01
N ALA A 350 3.22 -3.64 -1.75
CA ALA A 350 3.50 -2.44 -0.96
C ALA A 350 3.57 -2.80 0.53
N VAL A 351 3.96 -1.84 1.37
CA VAL A 351 3.90 -2.00 2.83
C VAL A 351 2.45 -1.90 3.28
N ASP A 352 1.89 -2.98 3.79
CA ASP A 352 0.52 -3.06 4.30
C ASP A 352 0.48 -3.04 5.84
N PRO A 353 -0.71 -2.80 6.46
CA PRO A 353 -0.83 -2.78 7.91
C PRO A 353 -0.45 -4.10 8.61
N GLU A 354 -0.57 -5.25 7.93
CA GLU A 354 -0.19 -6.56 8.50
C GLU A 354 1.33 -6.67 8.69
N MET A 355 2.09 -6.11 7.77
CA MET A 355 3.56 -6.09 7.88
C MET A 355 4.02 -5.35 9.12
N LEU A 356 3.29 -4.30 9.54
CA LEU A 356 3.60 -3.58 10.77
C LEU A 356 3.45 -4.46 12.01
N GLY A 357 2.43 -5.30 12.07
CA GLY A 357 2.26 -6.24 13.17
C GLY A 357 3.50 -7.11 13.37
N LYS A 358 4.07 -7.64 12.29
CA LYS A 358 5.33 -8.40 12.33
C LYS A 358 6.53 -7.56 12.76
N VAL A 359 6.63 -6.33 12.26
CA VAL A 359 7.71 -5.40 12.64
C VAL A 359 7.64 -5.08 14.13
N PHE A 360 6.44 -4.78 14.63
CA PHE A 360 6.24 -4.51 16.07
C PHE A 360 6.55 -5.72 16.92
N GLU A 361 6.11 -6.90 16.52
CA GLU A 361 6.38 -8.15 17.22
C GLU A 361 7.89 -8.42 17.35
N GLU A 362 8.67 -8.18 16.31
CA GLU A 362 10.12 -8.46 16.32
C GLU A 362 10.93 -7.42 17.12
N LEU A 363 10.39 -6.20 17.30
CA LEU A 363 11.07 -5.12 18.02
C LEU A 363 10.69 -5.02 19.50
N VAL A 364 9.60 -5.68 19.93
CA VAL A 364 9.17 -5.63 21.34
C VAL A 364 10.23 -6.28 22.24
N THR A 365 10.78 -5.48 23.13
CA THR A 365 11.64 -5.93 24.22
C THR A 365 10.81 -6.70 25.24
N GLY A 366 11.32 -7.84 25.75
CA GLY A 366 10.57 -8.65 26.74
C GLY A 366 9.49 -9.56 26.12
N ARG A 367 9.59 -9.89 24.84
CA ARG A 367 8.66 -10.73 24.08
C ARG A 367 8.25 -12.02 24.80
N HIS A 368 9.20 -12.68 25.46
CA HIS A 368 8.95 -13.91 26.21
C HIS A 368 8.27 -13.64 27.58
N GLU A 369 8.48 -12.46 28.14
CA GLU A 369 7.94 -12.10 29.46
C GLU A 369 6.53 -11.51 29.35
N SER A 370 6.25 -10.73 28.29
CA SER A 370 4.95 -10.08 28.08
C SER A 370 3.93 -10.96 27.37
N GLY A 371 4.34 -12.08 26.73
CA GLY A 371 3.46 -12.94 25.92
C GLY A 371 2.87 -12.21 24.69
N SER A 372 3.45 -11.10 24.27
CA SER A 372 2.95 -10.27 23.16
C SER A 372 3.28 -10.93 21.83
N TYR A 373 2.33 -11.69 21.30
CA TYR A 373 2.40 -12.27 19.96
C TYR A 373 1.31 -11.69 19.07
N TYR A 374 1.69 -11.32 17.85
CA TYR A 374 0.72 -10.93 16.84
C TYR A 374 -0.04 -12.16 16.34
N THR A 375 -1.38 -12.09 16.39
CA THR A 375 -2.20 -13.21 15.93
C THR A 375 -2.06 -13.37 14.39
N PRO A 376 -1.57 -14.52 13.89
CA PRO A 376 -1.38 -14.73 12.46
C PRO A 376 -2.69 -14.56 11.69
N LYS A 377 -2.61 -13.95 10.50
CA LYS A 377 -3.75 -13.68 9.62
C LYS A 377 -4.68 -14.88 9.37
N PRO A 378 -4.17 -16.13 9.16
CA PRO A 378 -5.06 -17.28 9.00
C PRO A 378 -5.97 -17.52 10.22
N ILE A 379 -5.45 -17.28 11.43
CA ILE A 379 -6.21 -17.44 12.67
C ILE A 379 -7.24 -16.31 12.81
N VAL A 380 -6.83 -15.06 12.55
CA VAL A 380 -7.76 -13.91 12.54
C VAL A 380 -8.87 -14.12 11.51
N ALA A 381 -8.52 -14.53 10.29
CA ALA A 381 -9.49 -14.80 9.25
C ALA A 381 -10.48 -15.92 9.62
N PHE A 382 -9.99 -16.98 10.25
CA PHE A 382 -10.84 -18.05 10.77
C PHE A 382 -11.80 -17.50 11.84
N MET A 383 -11.28 -16.79 12.85
CA MET A 383 -12.09 -16.22 13.93
C MET A 383 -13.17 -15.27 13.39
N CYS A 384 -12.81 -14.38 12.44
CA CYS A 384 -13.75 -13.44 11.84
C CYS A 384 -14.84 -14.17 11.04
N ARG A 385 -14.49 -15.21 10.26
CA ARG A 385 -15.48 -16.00 9.51
C ARG A 385 -16.43 -16.74 10.42
N GLU A 386 -15.93 -17.40 11.46
CA GLU A 386 -16.78 -18.10 12.43
C GLU A 386 -17.72 -17.13 13.16
N ALA A 387 -17.20 -15.97 13.62
CA ALA A 387 -18.01 -14.94 14.24
C ALA A 387 -19.10 -14.40 13.29
N LEU A 388 -18.75 -14.18 12.02
CA LEU A 388 -19.70 -13.69 11.01
C LEU A 388 -20.78 -14.73 10.69
N LYS A 389 -20.41 -16.00 10.56
CA LYS A 389 -21.39 -17.11 10.38
C LYS A 389 -22.36 -17.18 11.55
N GLY A 390 -21.84 -17.10 12.78
CA GLY A 390 -22.65 -17.07 14.00
C GLY A 390 -23.59 -15.86 14.07
N TYR A 391 -23.09 -14.67 13.72
CA TYR A 391 -23.88 -13.44 13.67
C TYR A 391 -25.02 -13.52 12.63
N LEU A 392 -24.70 -13.91 11.39
CA LEU A 392 -25.70 -14.03 10.33
C LEU A 392 -26.75 -15.09 10.65
N GLY A 393 -26.33 -16.26 11.15
CA GLY A 393 -27.24 -17.34 11.56
C GLY A 393 -28.19 -16.94 12.69
N SER A 394 -27.73 -16.14 13.65
CA SER A 394 -28.57 -15.64 14.74
C SER A 394 -29.49 -14.50 14.32
N THR A 395 -29.03 -13.63 13.43
CA THR A 395 -29.78 -12.45 12.95
C THR A 395 -30.82 -12.82 11.89
N LEU A 396 -30.50 -13.83 11.07
CA LEU A 396 -31.31 -14.27 9.93
C LEU A 396 -31.63 -15.77 10.03
N PRO A 397 -32.42 -16.21 11.01
CA PRO A 397 -32.70 -17.63 11.24
C PRO A 397 -33.48 -18.31 10.09
N ALA A 398 -34.06 -17.54 9.18
CA ALA A 398 -34.73 -18.06 7.98
C ALA A 398 -33.75 -18.48 6.89
N GLU A 399 -32.50 -18.00 6.92
CA GLU A 399 -31.47 -18.37 5.95
C GLU A 399 -30.91 -19.78 6.24
N PRO A 400 -30.69 -20.60 5.20
CA PRO A 400 -30.08 -21.91 5.39
C PRO A 400 -28.63 -21.77 5.90
N ALA A 401 -28.26 -22.52 6.94
CA ALA A 401 -26.90 -22.47 7.49
C ALA A 401 -25.83 -22.78 6.42
N ALA A 402 -26.09 -23.75 5.54
CA ALA A 402 -25.19 -24.10 4.44
C ALA A 402 -25.03 -22.95 3.40
N ALA A 403 -26.07 -22.11 3.20
CA ALA A 403 -25.97 -20.95 2.32
C ALA A 403 -25.14 -19.82 2.95
N ILE A 404 -25.31 -19.60 4.26
CA ILE A 404 -24.48 -18.66 5.03
C ILE A 404 -23.02 -19.13 5.02
N GLU A 405 -22.77 -20.41 5.25
CA GLU A 405 -21.42 -20.99 5.24
C GLU A 405 -20.75 -20.78 3.87
N ARG A 406 -21.43 -21.14 2.77
CA ARG A 406 -20.93 -20.93 1.41
C ARG A 406 -20.67 -19.45 1.11
N PHE A 407 -21.58 -18.58 1.51
CA PHE A 407 -21.43 -17.14 1.33
C PHE A 407 -20.16 -16.62 2.03
N VAL A 408 -19.92 -17.02 3.29
CA VAL A 408 -18.79 -16.52 4.08
C VAL A 408 -17.45 -17.16 3.66
N GLU A 409 -17.44 -18.47 3.33
CA GLU A 409 -16.20 -19.17 2.96
C GLU A 409 -15.81 -19.00 1.50
N GLU A 410 -16.78 -19.08 0.58
CA GLU A 410 -16.56 -19.11 -0.86
C GLU A 410 -16.90 -17.77 -1.55
N HIS A 411 -17.48 -16.81 -0.81
CA HIS A 411 -18.02 -15.54 -1.33
C HIS A 411 -19.10 -15.77 -2.41
N ASP A 412 -19.82 -16.89 -2.31
CA ASP A 412 -20.91 -17.24 -3.22
C ASP A 412 -22.26 -16.99 -2.56
N PRO A 413 -23.06 -16.00 -3.04
CA PRO A 413 -24.41 -15.72 -2.55
C PRO A 413 -25.45 -16.75 -3.01
N GLY A 414 -25.05 -17.73 -3.85
CA GLY A 414 -25.96 -18.78 -4.33
C GLY A 414 -26.53 -19.62 -3.19
N GLY A 415 -27.86 -19.68 -3.14
CA GLY A 415 -28.60 -20.40 -2.10
C GLY A 415 -29.09 -19.53 -0.93
N LEU A 416 -28.69 -18.26 -0.83
CA LEU A 416 -29.33 -17.31 0.07
C LEU A 416 -30.77 -17.05 -0.37
N ARG A 417 -31.72 -17.03 0.58
CA ARG A 417 -33.13 -16.77 0.33
C ARG A 417 -33.42 -15.28 0.16
N ASP A 418 -32.75 -14.46 0.95
CA ASP A 418 -32.89 -13.00 0.94
C ASP A 418 -31.50 -12.31 1.02
N PRO A 419 -30.81 -12.16 -0.13
CA PRO A 419 -29.50 -11.49 -0.18
C PRO A 419 -29.54 -10.03 0.30
N GLU A 420 -30.68 -9.32 0.15
CA GLU A 420 -30.85 -7.95 0.62
C GLU A 420 -30.85 -7.89 2.15
N ALA A 421 -31.55 -8.80 2.81
CA ALA A 421 -31.52 -8.90 4.27
C ALA A 421 -30.12 -9.23 4.79
N VAL A 422 -29.36 -10.10 4.09
CA VAL A 422 -27.96 -10.39 4.43
C VAL A 422 -27.10 -9.13 4.30
N LEU A 423 -27.26 -8.37 3.21
CA LEU A 423 -26.54 -7.12 3.01
C LEU A 423 -26.85 -6.10 4.11
N ASP A 424 -28.12 -5.99 4.51
CA ASP A 424 -28.53 -5.10 5.60
C ASP A 424 -28.01 -5.55 6.96
N ALA A 425 -27.93 -6.85 7.22
CA ALA A 425 -27.29 -7.40 8.42
C ALA A 425 -25.81 -7.05 8.46
N LEU A 426 -25.08 -7.22 7.33
CA LEU A 426 -23.67 -6.85 7.22
C LEU A 426 -23.41 -5.36 7.47
N ARG A 427 -24.30 -4.48 7.01
CA ARG A 427 -24.20 -3.02 7.26
C ARG A 427 -24.38 -2.67 8.75
N ARG A 428 -25.05 -3.49 9.52
CA ARG A 428 -25.35 -3.27 10.93
C ARG A 428 -24.38 -3.98 11.88
N VAL A 429 -23.49 -4.84 11.37
CA VAL A 429 -22.53 -5.53 12.22
C VAL A 429 -21.66 -4.52 12.97
N ARG A 430 -21.50 -4.70 14.25
CA ARG A 430 -20.61 -3.89 15.09
C ARG A 430 -19.39 -4.72 15.45
N VAL A 431 -18.23 -4.16 15.20
CA VAL A 431 -16.94 -4.75 15.56
C VAL A 431 -16.38 -3.95 16.73
N CYS A 432 -16.07 -4.64 17.82
CA CYS A 432 -15.48 -4.05 19.03
C CYS A 432 -13.99 -4.28 19.08
#